data_bfdb5de7c5fcf69934aa02f9bf157c5d
#
_entry.id   bfdb5de7c5fcf69934aa02f9bf157c5d
#
_cell.length_a   1.000
_cell.length_b   1.000
_cell.length_c   1.000
_cell.angle_alpha   90.00
_cell.angle_beta   90.00
_cell.angle_gamma   90.00
#
_symmetry.space_group_name_H-M   'P 1'
#
loop_
_entity.id
_entity.type
_entity.pdbx_description
1 polymer ?
#
loop_
_entity_poly.entity_id
_entity_poly.type
_entity_poly.pdbx_seq_one_letter_code
_entity_poly.pdbx_strand_id
1 'polypeptide(L)'
;MIRCQSELFQSSVKLVDGLKMNTKEDLKQMAKILCLPVPTKLRKDEYATYFAEAVLACPDMWLPRLTQYELTLLDKLVKAGTDTYVETTNSFMVSTLEILSFVATDTCHLEESKVRYMICDELREAVAPYLNNYLTSEKQAIRFMVEQYAYGIINLYGYLSYFDLLSMLVDYLQDSVTKREIADSLANSALIQRLTFEAVDGYNSTICIQSPFLDDLDDLEEKMYARREITNRKKFSKEEAFAAGMMPLVVIPNPCWDELKVYMMKKLGYTEEKADSSLAYLWLTAQTEENSMSIITSMIS
;
A
#
# COMPACT_ATOMS: atom_id res chain seq x y z
N MET A 1 -7.38 -11.54 -0.05
CA MET A 1 -6.35 -12.06 -0.98
C MET A 1 -7.05 -12.44 -2.28
N ILE A 2 -6.88 -11.64 -3.33
CA ILE A 2 -7.46 -11.94 -4.64
C ILE A 2 -6.66 -13.10 -5.19
N ARG A 3 -7.31 -14.24 -5.42
CA ARG A 3 -6.67 -15.38 -6.08
C ARG A 3 -6.34 -14.98 -7.50
N CYS A 4 -5.13 -15.29 -7.94
CA CYS A 4 -4.72 -15.21 -9.32
C CYS A 4 -5.74 -15.97 -10.19
N GLN A 5 -6.46 -15.25 -11.06
CA GLN A 5 -7.45 -15.81 -11.99
C GLN A 5 -7.01 -15.52 -13.43
N SER A 6 -5.73 -15.69 -13.72
CA SER A 6 -5.12 -15.30 -14.99
C SER A 6 -5.77 -15.89 -16.25
N GLU A 7 -6.38 -17.05 -16.15
CA GLU A 7 -6.95 -17.73 -17.33
C GLU A 7 -8.41 -17.37 -17.62
N LEU A 8 -9.10 -16.69 -16.70
CA LEU A 8 -10.55 -16.46 -16.79
C LEU A 8 -10.96 -14.99 -16.74
N PHE A 9 -10.04 -14.06 -16.45
CA PHE A 9 -10.39 -12.65 -16.37
C PHE A 9 -10.38 -12.03 -17.77
N GLN A 10 -11.54 -11.55 -18.19
CA GLN A 10 -11.73 -10.72 -19.38
C GLN A 10 -12.16 -9.33 -18.91
N SER A 11 -11.76 -8.28 -19.59
CA SER A 11 -12.11 -6.90 -19.21
C SER A 11 -13.63 -6.62 -19.27
N SER A 12 -14.37 -7.44 -20.01
CA SER A 12 -15.85 -7.41 -20.07
C SER A 12 -16.55 -7.89 -18.79
N VAL A 13 -15.81 -8.51 -17.83
CA VAL A 13 -16.38 -8.88 -16.52
C VAL A 13 -16.79 -7.61 -15.78
N LYS A 14 -17.99 -7.64 -15.19
CA LYS A 14 -18.51 -6.48 -14.46
C LYS A 14 -17.82 -6.31 -13.12
N LEU A 15 -17.63 -5.06 -12.71
CA LEU A 15 -17.05 -4.72 -11.40
C LEU A 15 -17.79 -5.42 -10.26
N VAL A 16 -19.12 -5.47 -10.32
CA VAL A 16 -19.96 -6.11 -9.30
C VAL A 16 -19.64 -7.60 -9.12
N ASP A 17 -19.22 -8.30 -10.15
CA ASP A 17 -18.92 -9.73 -10.07
C ASP A 17 -17.63 -9.97 -9.28
N GLY A 18 -16.62 -9.12 -9.46
CA GLY A 18 -15.42 -9.12 -8.62
C GLY A 18 -15.73 -8.78 -7.16
N LEU A 19 -16.56 -7.77 -6.93
CA LEU A 19 -16.94 -7.34 -5.57
C LEU A 19 -17.74 -8.40 -4.80
N LYS A 20 -18.59 -9.18 -5.46
CA LYS A 20 -19.33 -10.30 -4.84
C LYS A 20 -18.45 -11.40 -4.26
N MET A 21 -17.18 -11.48 -4.68
CA MET A 21 -16.23 -12.44 -4.11
C MET A 21 -15.81 -12.07 -2.66
N ASN A 22 -15.93 -10.81 -2.28
CA ASN A 22 -15.60 -10.33 -0.95
C ASN A 22 -16.71 -10.61 0.07
N THR A 23 -16.37 -10.57 1.37
CA THR A 23 -17.39 -10.62 2.42
C THR A 23 -18.12 -9.27 2.51
N LYS A 24 -19.31 -9.27 3.14
CA LYS A 24 -20.03 -8.01 3.35
C LYS A 24 -19.25 -7.04 4.24
N GLU A 25 -18.47 -7.57 5.18
CA GLU A 25 -17.67 -6.75 6.09
C GLU A 25 -16.50 -6.09 5.35
N ASP A 26 -15.82 -6.84 4.47
CA ASP A 26 -14.79 -6.28 3.59
C ASP A 26 -15.35 -5.16 2.71
N LEU A 27 -16.52 -5.38 2.10
CA LEU A 27 -17.18 -4.36 1.28
C LEU A 27 -17.53 -3.09 2.07
N LYS A 28 -17.97 -3.21 3.33
CA LYS A 28 -18.22 -2.06 4.20
C LYS A 28 -16.95 -1.31 4.53
N GLN A 29 -15.88 -2.04 4.84
CA GLN A 29 -14.58 -1.44 5.10
C GLN A 29 -14.04 -0.70 3.87
N MET A 30 -14.15 -1.30 2.69
CA MET A 30 -13.80 -0.68 1.41
C MET A 30 -14.58 0.62 1.18
N ALA A 31 -15.90 0.60 1.35
CA ALA A 31 -16.75 1.78 1.21
C ALA A 31 -16.36 2.90 2.19
N LYS A 32 -16.00 2.53 3.43
CA LYS A 32 -15.51 3.48 4.45
C LYS A 32 -14.18 4.11 4.03
N ILE A 33 -13.22 3.31 3.58
CA ILE A 33 -11.89 3.77 3.10
C ILE A 33 -12.04 4.76 1.95
N LEU A 34 -12.96 4.47 1.02
CA LEU A 34 -13.23 5.32 -0.15
C LEU A 34 -14.17 6.49 0.16
N CYS A 35 -14.71 6.58 1.39
CA CYS A 35 -15.74 7.56 1.76
C CYS A 35 -16.99 7.52 0.88
N LEU A 36 -17.37 6.34 0.38
CA LEU A 36 -18.57 6.17 -0.44
C LEU A 36 -19.80 5.90 0.44
N PRO A 37 -20.90 6.61 0.22
CA PRO A 37 -22.13 6.47 1.01
C PRO A 37 -22.92 5.24 0.57
N VAL A 38 -22.62 4.07 1.13
CA VAL A 38 -23.34 2.83 0.86
C VAL A 38 -24.22 2.45 2.07
N PRO A 39 -25.53 2.18 1.88
CA PRO A 39 -26.42 1.82 2.98
C PRO A 39 -26.02 0.49 3.64
N THR A 40 -25.85 0.50 4.96
CA THR A 40 -25.32 -0.65 5.71
C THR A 40 -26.32 -1.82 5.90
N LYS A 41 -27.62 -1.56 5.73
CA LYS A 41 -28.70 -2.55 5.98
C LYS A 41 -28.94 -3.53 4.82
N LEU A 42 -28.31 -3.32 3.67
CA LEU A 42 -28.45 -4.18 2.47
C LEU A 42 -27.90 -5.59 2.73
N ARG A 43 -28.45 -6.60 2.03
CA ARG A 43 -27.85 -7.95 1.98
C ARG A 43 -26.52 -7.89 1.22
N LYS A 44 -25.69 -8.93 1.32
CA LYS A 44 -24.33 -8.96 0.73
C LYS A 44 -24.33 -8.58 -0.75
N ASP A 45 -25.13 -9.27 -1.55
CA ASP A 45 -25.16 -9.07 -3.00
C ASP A 45 -25.76 -7.72 -3.42
N GLU A 46 -26.78 -7.26 -2.69
CA GLU A 46 -27.34 -5.92 -2.85
C GLU A 46 -26.29 -4.85 -2.49
N TYR A 47 -25.53 -5.08 -1.42
CA TYR A 47 -24.46 -4.19 -1.00
C TYR A 47 -23.34 -4.11 -2.05
N ALA A 48 -22.91 -5.25 -2.60
CA ALA A 48 -21.91 -5.31 -3.67
C ALA A 48 -22.38 -4.55 -4.93
N THR A 49 -23.66 -4.71 -5.29
CA THR A 49 -24.25 -4.01 -6.44
C THR A 49 -24.27 -2.49 -6.20
N TYR A 50 -24.79 -2.07 -5.05
CA TYR A 50 -24.85 -0.65 -4.73
C TYR A 50 -23.46 -0.01 -4.60
N PHE A 51 -22.49 -0.76 -4.06
CA PHE A 51 -21.12 -0.31 -3.96
C PHE A 51 -20.48 -0.16 -5.34
N ALA A 52 -20.65 -1.13 -6.25
CA ALA A 52 -20.19 -1.02 -7.63
C ALA A 52 -20.77 0.21 -8.34
N GLU A 53 -22.07 0.43 -8.22
CA GLU A 53 -22.74 1.61 -8.78
C GLU A 53 -22.17 2.92 -8.22
N ALA A 54 -21.94 2.99 -6.90
CA ALA A 54 -21.35 4.17 -6.26
C ALA A 54 -19.90 4.43 -6.72
N VAL A 55 -19.09 3.38 -6.89
CA VAL A 55 -17.72 3.47 -7.41
C VAL A 55 -17.72 4.03 -8.83
N LEU A 56 -18.58 3.50 -9.70
CA LEU A 56 -18.64 3.90 -11.11
C LEU A 56 -19.25 5.31 -11.29
N ALA A 57 -20.22 5.68 -10.44
CA ALA A 57 -20.91 6.97 -10.55
C ALA A 57 -20.09 8.15 -9.96
N CYS A 58 -19.22 7.90 -8.99
CA CYS A 58 -18.53 8.94 -8.23
C CYS A 58 -17.00 8.77 -8.17
N PRO A 59 -16.29 8.67 -9.32
CA PRO A 59 -14.83 8.53 -9.34
C PRO A 59 -14.10 9.69 -8.65
N ASP A 60 -14.65 10.88 -8.70
CA ASP A 60 -14.14 12.11 -8.09
C ASP A 60 -14.11 12.05 -6.55
N MET A 61 -14.88 11.18 -5.92
CA MET A 61 -14.86 10.99 -4.48
C MET A 61 -13.69 10.11 -4.02
N TRP A 62 -13.31 9.11 -4.78
CA TRP A 62 -12.35 8.10 -4.32
C TRP A 62 -11.00 8.14 -5.04
N LEU A 63 -10.93 8.54 -6.32
CA LEU A 63 -9.65 8.70 -7.02
C LEU A 63 -8.66 9.62 -6.28
N PRO A 64 -9.07 10.79 -5.74
CA PRO A 64 -8.17 11.65 -4.99
C PRO A 64 -7.57 11.00 -3.73
N ARG A 65 -8.06 9.85 -3.32
CA ARG A 65 -7.61 9.13 -2.12
C ARG A 65 -6.54 8.08 -2.41
N LEU A 66 -6.36 7.71 -3.68
CA LEU A 66 -5.36 6.76 -4.11
C LEU A 66 -3.95 7.35 -4.09
N THR A 67 -2.95 6.50 -3.94
CA THR A 67 -1.54 6.89 -4.04
C THR A 67 -1.19 7.36 -5.45
N GLN A 68 -0.09 8.11 -5.58
CA GLN A 68 0.42 8.50 -6.90
C GLN A 68 0.71 7.29 -7.79
N TYR A 69 1.26 6.23 -7.19
CA TYR A 69 1.54 4.98 -7.89
C TYR A 69 0.27 4.33 -8.43
N GLU A 70 -0.78 4.22 -7.60
CA GLU A 70 -2.07 3.63 -8.01
C GLU A 70 -2.75 4.43 -9.11
N LEU A 71 -2.74 5.76 -9.02
CA LEU A 71 -3.27 6.61 -10.09
C LEU A 71 -2.46 6.48 -11.39
N THR A 72 -1.13 6.36 -11.29
CA THR A 72 -0.26 6.12 -12.45
C THR A 72 -0.51 4.74 -13.06
N LEU A 73 -0.75 3.72 -12.24
CA LEU A 73 -1.12 2.38 -12.70
C LEU A 73 -2.48 2.41 -13.42
N LEU A 74 -3.48 3.07 -12.85
CA LEU A 74 -4.79 3.24 -13.49
C LEU A 74 -4.66 3.97 -14.84
N ASP A 75 -3.85 5.01 -14.93
CA ASP A 75 -3.61 5.73 -16.19
C ASP A 75 -2.99 4.81 -17.27
N LYS A 76 -2.02 3.97 -16.87
CA LYS A 76 -1.44 2.96 -17.77
C LYS A 76 -2.48 1.94 -18.22
N LEU A 77 -3.32 1.45 -17.31
CA LEU A 77 -4.38 0.48 -17.60
C LEU A 77 -5.45 1.06 -18.53
N VAL A 78 -5.83 2.31 -18.32
CA VAL A 78 -6.76 3.01 -19.22
C VAL A 78 -6.19 3.14 -20.63
N LYS A 79 -4.91 3.52 -20.75
CA LYS A 79 -4.22 3.68 -22.04
C LYS A 79 -3.95 2.36 -22.75
N ALA A 80 -3.77 1.28 -22.02
CA ALA A 80 -3.54 -0.05 -22.59
C ALA A 80 -4.76 -0.60 -23.33
N GLY A 81 -5.96 -0.23 -22.91
CA GLY A 81 -7.21 -0.63 -23.59
C GLY A 81 -7.81 -1.93 -23.06
N THR A 82 -8.76 -2.46 -23.83
CA THR A 82 -9.54 -3.66 -23.51
C THR A 82 -8.67 -4.91 -23.57
N ASP A 83 -8.93 -5.86 -22.67
CA ASP A 83 -8.28 -7.18 -22.59
C ASP A 83 -6.74 -7.13 -22.59
N THR A 84 -6.17 -6.03 -22.06
CA THR A 84 -4.73 -5.83 -22.03
C THR A 84 -4.21 -5.76 -20.61
N TYR A 85 -3.20 -6.59 -20.30
CA TYR A 85 -2.47 -6.52 -19.05
C TYR A 85 -1.35 -5.47 -19.10
N VAL A 86 -1.17 -4.78 -18.00
CA VAL A 86 -0.02 -3.90 -17.76
C VAL A 86 0.91 -4.60 -16.77
N GLU A 87 2.13 -4.87 -17.20
CA GLU A 87 3.17 -5.45 -16.37
C GLU A 87 3.89 -4.37 -15.56
N THR A 88 4.16 -4.67 -14.31
CA THR A 88 4.95 -3.81 -13.42
C THR A 88 5.78 -4.66 -12.47
N THR A 89 6.80 -4.06 -11.87
CA THR A 89 7.63 -4.72 -10.87
C THR A 89 6.82 -4.95 -9.60
N ASN A 90 6.79 -6.20 -9.13
CA ASN A 90 6.26 -6.54 -7.82
C ASN A 90 7.30 -6.18 -6.75
N SER A 91 7.09 -5.09 -6.08
CA SER A 91 7.96 -4.62 -4.99
C SER A 91 7.23 -4.64 -3.66
N PHE A 92 6.51 -5.71 -3.40
CA PHE A 92 5.76 -5.92 -2.15
C PHE A 92 4.76 -4.80 -1.85
N MET A 93 4.23 -4.19 -2.89
CA MET A 93 3.22 -3.17 -2.72
C MET A 93 1.88 -3.78 -2.38
N VAL A 94 1.33 -3.33 -1.27
CA VAL A 94 -0.07 -3.59 -0.94
C VAL A 94 -0.92 -2.53 -1.63
N SER A 95 -1.29 -2.79 -2.86
CA SER A 95 -2.14 -1.87 -3.63
C SER A 95 -3.55 -1.81 -3.05
N THR A 96 -4.07 -0.60 -2.87
CA THR A 96 -5.48 -0.40 -2.52
C THR A 96 -6.39 -0.95 -3.61
N LEU A 97 -5.99 -0.84 -4.88
CA LEU A 97 -6.76 -1.34 -6.02
C LEU A 97 -6.95 -2.86 -5.98
N GLU A 98 -5.92 -3.62 -5.53
CA GLU A 98 -6.03 -5.07 -5.37
C GLU A 98 -6.97 -5.45 -4.24
N ILE A 99 -6.83 -4.78 -3.09
CA ILE A 99 -7.69 -5.02 -1.92
C ILE A 99 -9.15 -4.69 -2.23
N LEU A 100 -9.38 -3.60 -2.98
CA LEU A 100 -10.70 -3.19 -3.43
C LEU A 100 -11.27 -4.06 -4.54
N SER A 101 -10.52 -5.04 -5.06
CA SER A 101 -10.90 -5.84 -6.22
C SER A 101 -11.20 -5.01 -7.48
N PHE A 102 -10.53 -3.87 -7.63
CA PHE A 102 -10.68 -2.99 -8.79
C PHE A 102 -9.80 -3.41 -9.96
N VAL A 103 -8.78 -4.22 -9.70
CA VAL A 103 -7.89 -4.79 -10.69
C VAL A 103 -7.80 -6.31 -10.53
N ALA A 104 -7.68 -7.01 -11.63
CA ALA A 104 -7.29 -8.40 -11.67
C ALA A 104 -5.76 -8.48 -11.68
N THR A 105 -5.21 -9.40 -10.90
CA THR A 105 -3.78 -9.60 -10.74
C THR A 105 -3.37 -10.97 -11.24
N ASP A 106 -2.33 -11.03 -12.05
CA ASP A 106 -1.72 -12.28 -12.51
C ASP A 106 -0.22 -12.31 -12.19
N THR A 107 0.20 -13.35 -11.49
CA THR A 107 1.60 -13.64 -11.16
C THR A 107 2.04 -15.02 -11.64
N CYS A 108 1.14 -15.81 -12.24
CA CYS A 108 1.36 -17.25 -12.45
C CYS A 108 2.39 -17.57 -13.54
N HIS A 109 2.66 -16.65 -14.44
CA HIS A 109 3.54 -16.88 -15.62
C HIS A 109 4.68 -15.88 -15.70
N LEU A 110 4.92 -15.12 -14.63
CA LEU A 110 5.94 -14.09 -14.58
C LEU A 110 7.10 -14.51 -13.69
N GLU A 111 8.23 -13.84 -13.89
CA GLU A 111 9.32 -13.87 -12.93
C GLU A 111 8.82 -13.38 -11.56
N GLU A 112 9.40 -13.87 -10.45
CA GLU A 112 8.96 -13.58 -9.09
C GLU A 112 8.88 -12.08 -8.75
N SER A 113 9.62 -11.24 -9.48
CA SER A 113 9.65 -9.79 -9.32
C SER A 113 8.57 -9.04 -10.10
N LYS A 114 7.70 -9.74 -10.85
CA LYS A 114 6.73 -9.10 -11.74
C LYS A 114 5.29 -9.45 -11.42
N VAL A 115 4.41 -8.51 -11.71
CA VAL A 115 2.96 -8.64 -11.59
C VAL A 115 2.31 -8.02 -12.82
N ARG A 116 1.26 -8.65 -13.34
CA ARG A 116 0.41 -8.08 -14.39
C ARG A 116 -0.94 -7.67 -13.81
N TYR A 117 -1.42 -6.52 -14.21
CA TYR A 117 -2.72 -5.99 -13.83
C TYR A 117 -3.63 -5.80 -15.04
N MET A 118 -4.93 -6.04 -14.86
CA MET A 118 -5.98 -5.71 -15.81
C MET A 118 -7.14 -5.04 -15.08
N ILE A 119 -7.82 -4.12 -15.75
CA ILE A 119 -8.99 -3.41 -15.22
C ILE A 119 -10.23 -3.79 -16.04
N CYS A 120 -11.41 -3.89 -15.43
CA CYS A 120 -12.65 -4.09 -16.16
C CYS A 120 -13.06 -2.84 -16.96
N ASP A 121 -13.77 -3.06 -18.08
CA ASP A 121 -14.16 -2.00 -19.00
C ASP A 121 -15.01 -0.91 -18.33
N GLU A 122 -15.97 -1.30 -17.49
CA GLU A 122 -16.83 -0.36 -16.76
C GLU A 122 -16.01 0.62 -15.92
N LEU A 123 -15.05 0.10 -15.17
CA LEU A 123 -14.22 0.94 -14.30
C LEU A 123 -13.24 1.80 -15.12
N ARG A 124 -12.66 1.23 -16.18
CA ARG A 124 -11.79 1.95 -17.12
C ARG A 124 -12.51 3.18 -17.70
N GLU A 125 -13.74 3.00 -18.22
CA GLU A 125 -14.54 4.08 -18.79
C GLU A 125 -14.89 5.14 -17.73
N ALA A 126 -15.24 4.71 -16.52
CA ALA A 126 -15.61 5.60 -15.44
C ALA A 126 -14.46 6.50 -14.98
N VAL A 127 -13.21 5.97 -14.90
CA VAL A 127 -12.07 6.73 -14.34
C VAL A 127 -11.32 7.57 -15.38
N ALA A 128 -11.34 7.18 -16.65
CA ALA A 128 -10.58 7.81 -17.73
C ALA A 128 -10.70 9.35 -17.78
N PRO A 129 -11.88 9.96 -17.61
CA PRO A 129 -12.03 11.42 -17.70
C PRO A 129 -11.35 12.20 -16.57
N TYR A 130 -11.02 11.54 -15.46
CA TYR A 130 -10.57 12.21 -14.23
C TYR A 130 -9.07 12.09 -13.98
N LEU A 131 -8.40 11.03 -14.46
CA LEU A 131 -7.03 10.66 -14.06
C LEU A 131 -6.02 11.78 -14.29
N ASN A 132 -6.03 12.41 -15.46
CA ASN A 132 -5.08 13.47 -15.78
C ASN A 132 -5.14 14.63 -14.78
N ASN A 133 -6.35 15.03 -14.38
CA ASN A 133 -6.56 16.16 -13.45
C ASN A 133 -5.95 15.83 -12.07
N TYR A 134 -6.06 14.59 -11.60
CA TYR A 134 -5.50 14.21 -10.31
C TYR A 134 -3.99 14.01 -10.36
N LEU A 135 -3.45 13.50 -11.46
CA LEU A 135 -1.99 13.33 -11.61
C LEU A 135 -1.23 14.65 -11.74
N THR A 136 -1.89 15.71 -12.25
CA THR A 136 -1.25 17.02 -12.48
C THR A 136 -1.60 18.10 -11.46
N SER A 137 -2.47 17.79 -10.49
CA SER A 137 -2.93 18.75 -9.48
C SER A 137 -1.84 19.05 -8.43
N GLU A 138 -1.55 20.35 -8.19
CA GLU A 138 -0.64 20.78 -7.13
C GLU A 138 -1.09 20.30 -5.73
N LYS A 139 -2.39 20.35 -5.47
CA LYS A 139 -2.95 19.84 -4.20
C LYS A 139 -2.68 18.36 -4.02
N GLN A 140 -2.77 17.57 -5.08
CA GLN A 140 -2.44 16.14 -5.03
C GLN A 140 -0.93 15.91 -4.88
N ALA A 141 -0.10 16.75 -5.48
CA ALA A 141 1.36 16.66 -5.32
C ALA A 141 1.78 16.82 -3.85
N ILE A 142 1.16 17.76 -3.11
CA ILE A 142 1.39 17.90 -1.66
C ILE A 142 0.95 16.63 -0.93
N ARG A 143 -0.24 16.10 -1.22
CA ARG A 143 -0.73 14.88 -0.59
C ARG A 143 0.18 13.68 -0.89
N PHE A 144 0.63 13.50 -2.12
CA PHE A 144 1.55 12.42 -2.49
C PHE A 144 2.87 12.51 -1.72
N MET A 145 3.42 13.71 -1.60
CA MET A 145 4.63 13.94 -0.83
C MET A 145 4.43 13.59 0.65
N VAL A 146 3.37 14.07 1.28
CA VAL A 146 3.04 13.75 2.68
C VAL A 146 2.85 12.24 2.86
N GLU A 147 2.11 11.61 1.95
CA GLU A 147 1.84 10.16 1.97
C GLU A 147 3.13 9.34 1.83
N GLN A 148 4.04 9.76 0.95
CA GLN A 148 5.33 9.09 0.78
C GLN A 148 6.18 9.17 2.06
N TYR A 149 6.27 10.34 2.70
CA TYR A 149 6.96 10.47 3.99
C TYR A 149 6.29 9.63 5.08
N ALA A 150 4.95 9.65 5.15
CA ALA A 150 4.20 8.87 6.12
C ALA A 150 4.45 7.37 5.96
N TYR A 151 4.36 6.87 4.72
CA TYR A 151 4.61 5.46 4.42
C TYR A 151 6.06 5.06 4.73
N GLY A 152 7.02 5.93 4.44
CA GLY A 152 8.42 5.71 4.80
C GLY A 152 8.66 5.64 6.30
N ILE A 153 8.06 6.53 7.08
CA ILE A 153 8.11 6.48 8.55
C ILE A 153 7.51 5.15 9.06
N ILE A 154 6.36 4.74 8.51
CA ILE A 154 5.71 3.48 8.88
C ILE A 154 6.62 2.29 8.55
N ASN A 155 7.26 2.27 7.39
CA ASN A 155 8.18 1.21 6.99
C ASN A 155 9.45 1.17 7.87
N LEU A 156 9.92 2.31 8.36
CA LEU A 156 11.12 2.39 9.20
C LEU A 156 10.87 2.03 10.67
N TYR A 157 9.71 2.37 11.18
CA TYR A 157 9.37 2.17 12.59
C TYR A 157 8.47 0.95 12.83
N GLY A 158 7.86 0.42 11.78
CA GLY A 158 6.94 -0.72 11.79
C GLY A 158 5.59 -0.39 12.42
N TYR A 159 5.58 0.19 13.61
CA TYR A 159 4.40 0.56 14.38
C TYR A 159 4.64 1.85 15.16
N LEU A 160 3.63 2.73 15.18
CA LEU A 160 3.66 3.97 15.95
C LEU A 160 2.24 4.51 16.20
N SER A 161 2.11 5.42 17.18
CA SER A 161 0.86 6.15 17.33
C SER A 161 0.65 7.12 16.15
N TYR A 162 -0.62 7.37 15.81
CA TYR A 162 -0.95 8.37 14.79
C TYR A 162 -0.44 9.76 15.16
N PHE A 163 -0.39 10.07 16.47
CA PHE A 163 0.16 11.32 16.96
C PHE A 163 1.68 11.44 16.72
N ASP A 164 2.44 10.36 16.95
CA ASP A 164 3.88 10.34 16.69
C ASP A 164 4.16 10.50 15.19
N LEU A 165 3.40 9.80 14.32
CA LEU A 165 3.49 9.98 12.88
C LEU A 165 3.26 11.43 12.48
N LEU A 166 2.18 12.05 12.97
CA LEU A 166 1.87 13.45 12.68
C LEU A 166 2.96 14.40 13.17
N SER A 167 3.53 14.16 14.36
CA SER A 167 4.61 14.96 14.92
C SER A 167 5.88 14.88 14.06
N MET A 168 6.29 13.67 13.66
CA MET A 168 7.45 13.47 12.78
C MET A 168 7.26 14.13 11.41
N LEU A 169 6.07 14.02 10.83
CA LEU A 169 5.76 14.67 9.55
C LEU A 169 5.82 16.19 9.65
N VAL A 170 5.30 16.75 10.73
CA VAL A 170 5.41 18.20 10.99
C VAL A 170 6.87 18.61 11.07
N ASP A 171 7.70 17.89 11.84
CA ASP A 171 9.13 18.18 11.97
C ASP A 171 9.88 18.09 10.63
N TYR A 172 9.53 17.13 9.77
CA TYR A 172 10.17 16.95 8.46
C TYR A 172 9.71 17.98 7.41
N LEU A 173 8.46 18.43 7.47
CA LEU A 173 7.81 19.19 6.39
C LEU A 173 7.46 20.63 6.76
N GLN A 174 7.73 21.09 7.99
CA GLN A 174 7.31 22.40 8.51
C GLN A 174 7.67 23.61 7.61
N ASP A 175 8.75 23.49 6.82
CA ASP A 175 9.19 24.55 5.90
C ASP A 175 8.40 24.60 4.59
N SER A 176 7.64 23.53 4.28
CA SER A 176 7.01 23.34 2.96
C SER A 176 5.50 23.14 3.02
N VAL A 177 4.98 22.58 4.12
CA VAL A 177 3.58 22.16 4.25
C VAL A 177 3.07 22.51 5.64
N THR A 178 1.87 23.04 5.72
CA THR A 178 1.24 23.37 7.01
C THR A 178 0.77 22.12 7.74
N LYS A 179 0.72 22.15 9.07
CA LYS A 179 0.20 21.07 9.89
C LYS A 179 -1.22 20.63 9.47
N ARG A 180 -2.05 21.57 9.00
CA ARG A 180 -3.40 21.29 8.52
C ARG A 180 -3.36 20.49 7.23
N GLU A 181 -2.52 20.88 6.26
CA GLU A 181 -2.37 20.15 5.00
C GLU A 181 -1.82 18.74 5.23
N ILE A 182 -0.91 18.57 6.20
CA ILE A 182 -0.43 17.23 6.59
C ILE A 182 -1.60 16.39 7.13
N ALA A 183 -2.36 16.91 8.09
CA ALA A 183 -3.50 16.20 8.66
C ALA A 183 -4.57 15.89 7.62
N ASP A 184 -4.92 16.84 6.75
CA ASP A 184 -5.86 16.65 5.65
C ASP A 184 -5.36 15.60 4.65
N SER A 185 -4.06 15.57 4.36
CA SER A 185 -3.44 14.59 3.47
C SER A 185 -3.55 13.17 4.03
N LEU A 186 -3.23 12.97 5.31
CA LEU A 186 -3.35 11.67 5.98
C LEU A 186 -4.79 11.20 6.05
N ALA A 187 -5.73 12.09 6.40
CA ALA A 187 -7.16 11.76 6.47
C ALA A 187 -7.75 11.38 5.11
N ASN A 188 -7.21 11.92 4.02
CA ASN A 188 -7.66 11.64 2.65
C ASN A 188 -6.84 10.55 1.93
N SER A 189 -5.89 9.92 2.57
CA SER A 189 -5.14 8.80 1.99
C SER A 189 -5.83 7.47 2.28
N ALA A 190 -6.23 6.75 1.23
CA ALA A 190 -6.78 5.40 1.36
C ALA A 190 -5.74 4.42 1.92
N LEU A 191 -4.47 4.57 1.54
CA LEU A 191 -3.36 3.79 2.08
C LEU A 191 -3.24 3.98 3.59
N ILE A 192 -3.13 5.21 4.06
CA ILE A 192 -2.96 5.51 5.49
C ILE A 192 -4.17 5.07 6.31
N GLN A 193 -5.39 5.30 5.80
CA GLN A 193 -6.61 4.83 6.46
C GLN A 193 -6.66 3.30 6.62
N ARG A 194 -6.15 2.57 5.67
CA ARG A 194 -6.04 1.11 5.71
C ARG A 194 -5.06 0.58 6.75
N LEU A 195 -3.97 1.33 6.96
CA LEU A 195 -2.91 0.98 7.91
C LEU A 195 -3.21 1.45 9.34
N THR A 196 -4.29 2.21 9.52
CA THR A 196 -4.70 2.79 10.80
C THR A 196 -5.68 1.86 11.50
N PHE A 197 -5.48 1.65 12.79
CA PHE A 197 -6.36 0.87 13.65
C PHE A 197 -6.44 1.49 15.06
N GLU A 198 -7.40 1.03 15.84
CA GLU A 198 -7.61 1.45 17.22
C GLU A 198 -7.04 0.38 18.17
N ALA A 199 -6.00 0.75 18.91
CA ALA A 199 -5.45 -0.08 19.98
C ALA A 199 -6.15 0.28 21.30
N VAL A 200 -6.70 -0.73 22.00
CA VAL A 200 -7.42 -0.58 23.25
C VAL A 200 -6.62 -1.19 24.39
N ASP A 201 -6.18 -0.36 25.34
CA ASP A 201 -5.52 -0.81 26.57
C ASP A 201 -6.38 -0.40 27.77
N GLY A 202 -7.14 -1.36 28.29
CA GLY A 202 -8.10 -1.13 29.38
C GLY A 202 -9.18 -0.11 29.00
N TYR A 203 -9.13 1.07 29.63
CA TYR A 203 -10.06 2.17 29.35
C TYR A 203 -9.53 3.20 28.35
N ASN A 204 -8.29 3.04 27.91
CA ASN A 204 -7.66 3.96 26.98
C ASN A 204 -7.72 3.40 25.56
N SER A 205 -8.05 4.28 24.62
CA SER A 205 -8.00 3.98 23.19
C SER A 205 -7.00 4.91 22.52
N THR A 206 -6.13 4.34 21.71
CA THR A 206 -5.12 5.08 20.95
C THR A 206 -5.22 4.70 19.49
N ILE A 207 -5.27 5.70 18.62
CA ILE A 207 -5.18 5.46 17.18
C ILE A 207 -3.73 5.17 16.84
N CYS A 208 -3.49 4.00 16.28
CA CYS A 208 -2.18 3.51 15.88
C CYS A 208 -2.12 3.24 14.38
N ILE A 209 -0.92 3.17 13.87
CA ILE A 209 -0.66 2.86 12.48
C ILE A 209 0.45 1.81 12.39
N GLN A 210 0.28 0.85 11.49
CA GLN A 210 1.13 -0.32 11.37
C GLN A 210 1.58 -0.54 9.93
N SER A 211 2.83 -0.99 9.77
CA SER A 211 3.31 -1.48 8.48
C SER A 211 2.50 -2.69 8.03
N PRO A 212 2.13 -2.77 6.73
CA PRO A 212 1.39 -3.91 6.19
C PRO A 212 2.19 -5.22 6.18
N PHE A 213 3.45 -5.17 6.53
CA PHE A 213 4.37 -6.31 6.57
C PHE A 213 4.58 -6.89 7.97
N LEU A 214 3.88 -6.35 8.96
CA LEU A 214 3.85 -6.90 10.32
C LEU A 214 2.67 -7.87 10.44
N ASP A 215 2.96 -9.16 10.65
CA ASP A 215 1.96 -10.22 10.57
C ASP A 215 1.17 -10.45 11.86
N ASP A 216 1.71 -10.13 13.04
CA ASP A 216 1.08 -10.44 14.32
C ASP A 216 1.07 -9.23 15.27
N LEU A 217 -0.16 -8.83 15.67
CA LEU A 217 -0.38 -7.71 16.60
C LEU A 217 -0.17 -8.10 18.05
N ASP A 218 -0.51 -9.33 18.44
CA ASP A 218 -0.45 -9.76 19.84
C ASP A 218 1.01 -9.87 20.31
N ASP A 219 1.87 -10.45 19.49
CA ASP A 219 3.34 -10.44 19.67
C ASP A 219 3.91 -9.02 19.60
N LEU A 220 3.29 -8.15 18.81
CA LEU A 220 3.76 -6.78 18.62
C LEU A 220 3.58 -5.93 19.87
N GLU A 221 2.47 -6.05 20.58
CA GLU A 221 2.24 -5.32 21.83
C GLU A 221 3.29 -5.69 22.88
N GLU A 222 3.59 -6.99 23.05
CA GLU A 222 4.63 -7.45 23.97
C GLU A 222 6.03 -6.95 23.57
N LYS A 223 6.36 -7.04 22.28
CA LYS A 223 7.62 -6.50 21.72
C LYS A 223 7.70 -4.98 21.82
N MET A 224 6.61 -4.27 21.76
CA MET A 224 6.56 -2.82 21.93
C MET A 224 6.76 -2.40 23.39
N TYR A 225 6.16 -3.13 24.34
CA TYR A 225 6.44 -2.89 25.76
C TYR A 225 7.92 -3.11 26.05
N ALA A 226 8.53 -4.17 25.54
CA ALA A 226 9.96 -4.41 25.65
C ALA A 226 10.81 -3.33 24.96
N ARG A 227 10.37 -2.80 23.80
CA ARG A 227 11.05 -1.72 23.07
C ARG A 227 10.88 -0.32 23.71
N ARG A 228 9.82 -0.08 24.45
CA ARG A 228 9.66 1.19 25.23
C ARG A 228 10.75 1.37 26.28
N GLU A 229 11.30 0.29 26.79
CA GLU A 229 12.46 0.32 27.68
C GLU A 229 13.78 0.61 26.95
N ILE A 230 13.83 0.43 25.61
CA ILE A 230 15.01 0.79 24.80
C ILE A 230 14.94 2.29 24.52
N THR A 231 15.56 3.07 25.39
CA THR A 231 15.59 4.54 25.34
C THR A 231 16.30 5.15 24.13
N ASN A 232 16.92 4.34 23.26
CA ASN A 232 17.70 4.79 22.10
C ASN A 232 17.15 4.23 20.78
N ARG A 233 15.91 4.56 20.42
CA ARG A 233 15.44 4.32 19.03
C ARG A 233 16.27 5.16 18.07
N LYS A 234 16.78 4.54 17.00
CA LYS A 234 17.40 5.28 15.89
C LYS A 234 16.40 6.34 15.40
N LYS A 235 16.84 7.59 15.34
CA LYS A 235 16.11 8.63 14.62
C LYS A 235 16.54 8.59 13.17
N PHE A 236 15.60 8.41 12.30
CA PHE A 236 15.83 8.43 10.86
C PHE A 236 15.79 9.86 10.34
N SER A 237 16.57 10.15 9.31
CA SER A 237 16.56 11.45 8.66
C SER A 237 15.34 11.63 7.76
N LYS A 238 15.08 12.86 7.34
CA LYS A 238 14.06 13.20 6.37
C LYS A 238 14.27 12.45 5.05
N GLU A 239 15.52 12.34 4.60
CA GLU A 239 15.91 11.67 3.36
C GLU A 239 15.71 10.16 3.47
N GLU A 240 16.06 9.54 4.61
CA GLU A 240 15.79 8.13 4.85
C GLU A 240 14.29 7.84 4.84
N ALA A 241 13.48 8.68 5.48
CA ALA A 241 12.02 8.53 5.48
C ALA A 241 11.42 8.68 4.08
N PHE A 242 11.89 9.65 3.29
CA PHE A 242 11.44 9.82 1.92
C PHE A 242 11.79 8.61 1.05
N ALA A 243 13.02 8.11 1.13
CA ALA A 243 13.47 6.94 0.38
C ALA A 243 12.69 5.67 0.75
N ALA A 244 12.45 5.44 2.05
CA ALA A 244 11.70 4.29 2.55
C ALA A 244 10.20 4.30 2.16
N GLY A 245 9.68 5.46 1.75
CA GLY A 245 8.30 5.62 1.30
C GLY A 245 8.12 5.53 -0.22
N MET A 246 9.17 5.26 -0.98
CA MET A 246 9.06 5.11 -2.42
C MET A 246 8.19 3.91 -2.80
N MET A 247 7.43 4.09 -3.86
CA MET A 247 6.61 3.04 -4.47
C MET A 247 6.98 2.92 -5.96
N PRO A 248 7.47 1.78 -6.42
CA PRO A 248 7.77 0.54 -5.68
C PRO A 248 8.81 0.74 -4.56
N LEU A 249 8.72 -0.10 -3.53
CA LEU A 249 9.61 -0.02 -2.37
C LEU A 249 11.08 -0.20 -2.79
N VAL A 250 11.94 0.68 -2.30
CA VAL A 250 13.38 0.57 -2.45
C VAL A 250 14.06 0.43 -1.09
N VAL A 251 15.10 -0.37 -1.05
CA VAL A 251 15.93 -0.49 0.17
C VAL A 251 16.75 0.77 0.34
N ILE A 252 16.79 1.29 1.58
CA ILE A 252 17.62 2.45 1.89
C ILE A 252 19.08 2.10 1.61
N PRO A 253 19.81 2.93 0.86
CA PRO A 253 21.20 2.70 0.55
C PRO A 253 22.03 2.45 1.81
N ASN A 254 22.74 1.32 1.84
CA ASN A 254 23.63 0.93 2.93
C ASN A 254 24.71 0.01 2.35
N PRO A 255 26.00 0.21 2.68
CA PRO A 255 27.07 -0.61 2.14
C PRO A 255 26.86 -2.12 2.30
N CYS A 256 26.27 -2.56 3.41
CA CYS A 256 25.99 -3.98 3.64
C CYS A 256 24.94 -4.53 2.67
N TRP A 257 23.92 -3.75 2.34
CA TRP A 257 22.92 -4.14 1.35
C TRP A 257 23.50 -4.16 -0.07
N ASP A 258 24.39 -3.23 -0.41
CA ASP A 258 25.09 -3.21 -1.68
C ASP A 258 26.00 -4.44 -1.85
N GLU A 259 26.75 -4.82 -0.80
CA GLU A 259 27.54 -6.04 -0.79
C GLU A 259 26.70 -7.30 -0.96
N LEU A 260 25.55 -7.37 -0.28
CA LEU A 260 24.62 -8.48 -0.38
C LEU A 260 23.99 -8.57 -1.78
N LYS A 261 23.61 -7.42 -2.37
CA LYS A 261 23.15 -7.36 -3.77
C LYS A 261 24.18 -7.94 -4.74
N VAL A 262 25.43 -7.50 -4.60
CA VAL A 262 26.54 -8.00 -5.41
C VAL A 262 26.74 -9.51 -5.23
N TYR A 263 26.63 -10.02 -4.01
CA TYR A 263 26.69 -11.45 -3.73
C TYR A 263 25.55 -12.23 -4.40
N MET A 264 24.30 -11.76 -4.28
CA MET A 264 23.14 -12.38 -4.93
C MET A 264 23.32 -12.46 -6.45
N MET A 265 23.77 -11.38 -7.08
CA MET A 265 23.99 -11.37 -8.52
C MET A 265 25.15 -12.27 -8.94
N LYS A 266 26.28 -12.21 -8.25
CA LYS A 266 27.50 -12.95 -8.68
C LYS A 266 27.52 -14.41 -8.26
N LYS A 267 26.96 -14.75 -7.11
CA LYS A 267 27.03 -16.11 -6.54
C LYS A 267 25.76 -16.92 -6.69
N LEU A 268 24.58 -16.26 -6.57
CA LEU A 268 23.28 -16.92 -6.74
C LEU A 268 22.74 -16.78 -8.17
N GLY A 269 23.37 -16.00 -9.03
CA GLY A 269 22.96 -15.82 -10.42
C GLY A 269 21.67 -14.99 -10.57
N TYR A 270 21.33 -14.17 -9.58
CA TYR A 270 20.13 -13.33 -9.66
C TYR A 270 20.32 -12.21 -10.69
N THR A 271 19.24 -11.88 -11.39
CA THR A 271 19.15 -10.61 -12.12
C THR A 271 19.18 -9.44 -11.14
N GLU A 272 19.52 -8.25 -11.60
CA GLU A 272 19.50 -7.06 -10.76
C GLU A 272 18.10 -6.83 -10.13
N GLU A 273 17.06 -6.94 -10.92
CA GLU A 273 15.66 -6.79 -10.50
C GLU A 273 15.26 -7.82 -9.41
N LYS A 274 15.65 -9.10 -9.61
CA LYS A 274 15.42 -10.14 -8.60
C LYS A 274 16.20 -9.87 -7.31
N ALA A 275 17.42 -9.38 -7.40
CA ALA A 275 18.24 -9.02 -6.26
C ALA A 275 17.60 -7.87 -5.47
N ASP A 276 17.12 -6.82 -6.14
CA ASP A 276 16.45 -5.68 -5.49
C ASP A 276 15.15 -6.08 -4.81
N SER A 277 14.32 -6.89 -5.44
CA SER A 277 13.11 -7.46 -4.83
C SER A 277 13.42 -8.30 -3.60
N SER A 278 14.43 -9.15 -3.68
CA SER A 278 14.84 -10.00 -2.56
C SER A 278 15.38 -9.18 -1.40
N LEU A 279 16.15 -8.12 -1.69
CA LEU A 279 16.64 -7.20 -0.66
C LEU A 279 15.51 -6.43 0.02
N ALA A 280 14.51 -5.97 -0.74
CA ALA A 280 13.34 -5.30 -0.18
C ALA A 280 12.58 -6.22 0.78
N TYR A 281 12.37 -7.46 0.39
CA TYR A 281 11.77 -8.48 1.27
C TYR A 281 12.58 -8.70 2.54
N LEU A 282 13.89 -8.91 2.41
CA LEU A 282 14.80 -9.08 3.56
C LEU A 282 14.77 -7.90 4.51
N TRP A 283 14.81 -6.70 3.96
CA TRP A 283 14.79 -5.49 4.76
C TRP A 283 13.50 -5.36 5.57
N LEU A 284 12.35 -5.67 4.97
CA LEU A 284 11.06 -5.65 5.66
C LEU A 284 11.00 -6.74 6.74
N THR A 285 11.40 -7.97 6.40
CA THR A 285 11.38 -9.10 7.34
C THR A 285 12.34 -8.90 8.52
N ALA A 286 13.51 -8.31 8.26
CA ALA A 286 14.49 -8.02 9.31
C ALA A 286 14.00 -7.02 10.37
N GLN A 287 12.95 -6.25 10.08
CA GLN A 287 12.34 -5.34 11.06
C GLN A 287 11.36 -6.06 12.00
N THR A 288 10.86 -7.22 11.62
CA THR A 288 9.83 -7.96 12.33
C THR A 288 10.38 -9.17 13.10
N GLU A 289 11.49 -9.75 12.63
CA GLU A 289 12.09 -10.93 13.20
C GLU A 289 13.09 -10.62 14.31
N GLU A 290 13.03 -11.36 15.42
CA GLU A 290 14.01 -11.26 16.50
C GLU A 290 15.38 -11.84 16.11
N ASN A 291 15.41 -12.77 15.18
CA ASN A 291 16.60 -13.49 14.77
C ASN A 291 16.87 -13.33 13.27
N SER A 292 17.72 -12.37 12.94
CA SER A 292 18.15 -12.12 11.55
C SER A 292 18.83 -13.33 10.86
N MET A 293 19.32 -14.31 11.64
CA MET A 293 19.91 -15.54 11.08
C MET A 293 18.86 -16.50 10.51
N SER A 294 17.64 -16.52 11.06
CA SER A 294 16.54 -17.36 10.52
C SER A 294 16.16 -16.91 9.12
N ILE A 295 16.17 -15.61 8.87
CA ILE A 295 15.85 -15.01 7.58
C ILE A 295 16.91 -15.39 6.54
N ILE A 296 18.19 -15.27 6.90
CA ILE A 296 19.29 -15.64 5.99
C ILE A 296 19.24 -17.13 5.66
N THR A 297 18.93 -17.98 6.65
CA THR A 297 18.87 -19.43 6.46
C THR A 297 17.72 -19.82 5.54
N SER A 298 16.56 -19.18 5.64
CA SER A 298 15.39 -19.46 4.77
C SER A 298 15.60 -19.05 3.31
N MET A 299 16.57 -18.18 3.03
CA MET A 299 16.91 -17.78 1.66
C MET A 299 17.95 -18.65 0.97
N ILE A 300 18.71 -19.41 1.76
CA ILE A 300 19.80 -20.27 1.26
C ILE A 300 19.30 -21.70 1.05
N SER A 301 18.17 -22.06 1.66
CA SER A 301 17.49 -23.35 1.50
C SER A 301 16.56 -23.35 0.28
#